data_d222d2f82e549370f3a05788390ebf21
#
_entry.id   d222d2f82e549370f3a05788390ebf21
#
_cell.length_a   1.000
_cell.length_b   1.000
_cell.length_c   1.000
_cell.angle_alpha   90.00
_cell.angle_beta   90.00
_cell.angle_gamma   90.00
#
_symmetry.space_group_name_H-M   'P 1'
#
loop_
_entity.id
_entity.type
_entity.pdbx_description
1 polymer ?
#
loop_
_entity_poly.entity_id
_entity_poly.type
_entity_poly.pdbx_seq_one_letter_code
_entity_poly.pdbx_strand_id
1 'polypeptide(L)'
;MENLDVHVLRHLAQWRAQGERALLATVVRTWGSSPRPIGSIMALGASGAVVGSVSGGCIEDDLIARYSHASDADALRDGAPRLLRYGVSADEAHRFGLPCGGTLELLLEFNPDAAALQQLVQWLDEGRMVRRTVDKATGQVVQQVSDAPEPLVHDGQQVANSFGPEYRMLLIGAG
;
A
#
# COMPACT_ATOMS: atom_id res chain seq x y z
N MET A 1 -2.91 20.25 -3.18
CA MET A 1 -2.46 19.06 -3.94
C MET A 1 -2.79 17.86 -3.04
N GLU A 2 -3.61 16.96 -3.51
CA GLU A 2 -3.95 15.76 -2.75
C GLU A 2 -2.71 14.84 -2.68
N ASN A 3 -2.40 14.33 -1.49
CA ASN A 3 -1.34 13.35 -1.32
C ASN A 3 -1.73 12.05 -2.04
N LEU A 4 -0.81 11.46 -2.79
CA LEU A 4 -1.06 10.22 -3.56
C LEU A 4 -1.59 9.09 -2.66
N ASP A 5 -1.06 8.95 -1.46
CA ASP A 5 -1.49 7.91 -0.51
C ASP A 5 -2.94 8.12 -0.06
N VAL A 6 -3.36 9.36 0.19
CA VAL A 6 -4.75 9.69 0.51
C VAL A 6 -5.67 9.34 -0.65
N HIS A 7 -5.24 9.62 -1.87
CA HIS A 7 -6.00 9.27 -3.07
C HIS A 7 -6.18 7.74 -3.20
N VAL A 8 -5.12 6.96 -3.01
CA VAL A 8 -5.16 5.50 -3.01
C VAL A 8 -6.10 4.96 -1.94
N LEU A 9 -5.95 5.42 -0.70
CA LEU A 9 -6.75 4.97 0.44
C LEU A 9 -8.22 5.34 0.28
N ARG A 10 -8.53 6.50 -0.30
CA ARG A 10 -9.91 6.93 -0.57
C ARG A 10 -10.60 6.02 -1.57
N HIS A 11 -9.94 5.66 -2.67
CA HIS A 11 -10.49 4.73 -3.65
C HIS A 11 -10.69 3.34 -3.05
N LEU A 12 -9.70 2.85 -2.30
CA LEU A 12 -9.79 1.57 -1.61
C LEU A 12 -10.98 1.55 -0.62
N ALA A 13 -11.13 2.61 0.19
CA ALA A 13 -12.25 2.75 1.13
C ALA A 13 -13.60 2.74 0.40
N GLN A 14 -13.69 3.43 -0.73
CA GLN A 14 -14.90 3.49 -1.55
C GLN A 14 -15.26 2.10 -2.11
N TRP A 15 -14.29 1.38 -2.69
CA TRP A 15 -14.52 0.03 -3.20
C TRP A 15 -14.99 -0.91 -2.10
N ARG A 16 -14.32 -0.88 -0.96
CA ARG A 16 -14.70 -1.72 0.19
C ARG A 16 -16.07 -1.37 0.77
N ALA A 17 -16.43 -0.10 0.82
CA ALA A 17 -17.76 0.34 1.25
C ALA A 17 -18.87 -0.12 0.31
N GLN A 18 -18.59 -0.28 -0.98
CA GLN A 18 -19.50 -0.81 -1.98
C GLN A 18 -19.55 -2.35 -2.01
N GLY A 19 -18.79 -3.02 -1.14
CA GLY A 19 -18.70 -4.48 -1.11
C GLY A 19 -17.79 -5.08 -2.18
N GLU A 20 -17.04 -4.25 -2.93
CA GLU A 20 -16.05 -4.73 -3.90
C GLU A 20 -14.84 -5.32 -3.17
N ARG A 21 -14.40 -6.49 -3.59
CA ARG A 21 -13.13 -7.07 -3.12
C ARG A 21 -11.96 -6.27 -3.64
N ALA A 22 -10.98 -6.08 -2.80
CA ALA A 22 -9.81 -5.28 -3.13
C ALA A 22 -8.57 -5.72 -2.36
N LEU A 23 -7.41 -5.35 -2.89
CA LEU A 23 -6.09 -5.61 -2.35
C LEU A 23 -5.40 -4.27 -2.08
N LEU A 24 -4.74 -4.16 -0.93
CA LEU A 24 -3.77 -3.11 -0.65
C LEU A 24 -2.36 -3.72 -0.67
N ALA A 25 -1.51 -3.22 -1.55
CA ALA A 25 -0.11 -3.58 -1.61
C ALA A 25 0.75 -2.44 -1.06
N THR A 26 1.69 -2.77 -0.18
CA THR A 26 2.64 -1.83 0.43
C THR A 26 4.07 -2.29 0.18
N VAL A 27 4.94 -1.40 -0.29
CA VAL A 27 6.39 -1.65 -0.38
C VAL A 27 6.96 -1.65 1.04
N VAL A 28 7.38 -2.82 1.53
CA VAL A 28 7.86 -2.96 2.91
C VAL A 28 9.38 -3.10 2.99
N ARG A 29 10.02 -3.54 1.91
CA ARG A 29 11.48 -3.66 1.86
C ARG A 29 11.98 -3.59 0.42
N THR A 30 13.16 -3.01 0.25
CA THR A 30 13.84 -2.95 -1.04
C THR A 30 15.32 -3.29 -0.85
N TRP A 31 15.91 -3.94 -1.85
CA TRP A 31 17.36 -4.20 -1.93
C TRP A 31 17.84 -3.73 -3.30
N GLY A 32 18.91 -2.94 -3.30
CA GLY A 32 19.40 -2.32 -4.53
C GLY A 32 18.50 -1.17 -4.98
N SER A 33 18.48 -0.89 -6.28
CA SER A 33 17.63 0.15 -6.86
C SER A 33 16.17 -0.30 -6.89
N SER A 34 15.30 0.56 -6.38
CA SER A 34 13.86 0.37 -6.46
C SER A 34 13.21 1.61 -7.09
N PRO A 35 12.23 1.42 -8.01
CA PRO A 35 11.55 2.54 -8.65
C PRO A 35 10.60 3.29 -7.70
N ARG A 36 10.21 2.66 -6.59
CA ARG A 36 9.37 3.26 -5.56
C ARG A 36 9.97 3.07 -4.17
N PRO A 37 9.89 4.08 -3.30
CA PRO A 37 10.42 3.99 -1.95
C PRO A 37 9.59 3.06 -1.06
N ILE A 38 10.21 2.59 0.02
CA ILE A 38 9.53 1.90 1.12
C ILE A 38 8.37 2.77 1.64
N GLY A 39 7.22 2.18 1.88
CA GLY A 39 6.00 2.86 2.28
C GLY A 39 5.06 3.21 1.14
N SER A 40 5.50 3.13 -0.12
CA SER A 40 4.62 3.34 -1.28
C SER A 40 3.49 2.31 -1.29
N ILE A 41 2.30 2.75 -1.68
CA ILE A 41 1.09 1.91 -1.69
C ILE A 41 0.40 1.90 -3.05
N MET A 42 -0.31 0.81 -3.29
CA MET A 42 -1.18 0.61 -4.44
C MET A 42 -2.45 -0.13 -4.00
N ALA A 43 -3.58 0.28 -4.50
CA ALA A 43 -4.84 -0.45 -4.37
C ALA A 43 -5.21 -1.11 -5.70
N LEU A 44 -5.67 -2.37 -5.65
CA LEU A 44 -6.17 -3.13 -6.77
C LEU A 44 -7.58 -3.62 -6.45
N GLY A 45 -8.56 -3.22 -7.26
CA GLY A 45 -9.93 -3.72 -7.18
C GLY A 45 -10.13 -5.03 -7.96
N ALA A 46 -11.14 -5.79 -7.60
CA ALA A 46 -11.50 -7.04 -8.28
C ALA A 46 -11.80 -6.84 -9.77
N SER A 47 -12.23 -5.65 -10.16
CA SER A 47 -12.45 -5.26 -11.56
C SER A 47 -11.16 -5.09 -12.37
N GLY A 48 -10.00 -5.10 -11.73
CA GLY A 48 -8.71 -4.79 -12.36
C GLY A 48 -8.32 -3.31 -12.30
N ALA A 49 -9.14 -2.46 -11.67
CA ALA A 49 -8.80 -1.06 -11.47
C ALA A 49 -7.63 -0.91 -10.49
N VAL A 50 -6.66 -0.09 -10.83
CA VAL A 50 -5.46 0.17 -10.04
C VAL A 50 -5.36 1.65 -9.71
N VAL A 51 -5.04 1.97 -8.46
CA VAL A 51 -4.72 3.31 -7.99
C VAL A 51 -3.43 3.27 -7.19
N GLY A 52 -2.51 4.17 -7.45
CA GLY A 52 -1.17 4.16 -6.87
C GLY A 52 -0.18 3.29 -7.65
N SER A 53 0.99 3.06 -7.08
CA SER A 53 2.06 2.30 -7.73
C SER A 53 3.08 1.79 -6.72
N VAL A 54 3.58 0.58 -6.96
CA VAL A 54 4.67 -0.04 -6.18
C VAL A 54 5.95 -0.23 -6.97
N SER A 55 5.87 -0.20 -8.31
CA SER A 55 7.05 -0.39 -9.18
C SER A 55 7.10 0.54 -10.38
N GLY A 56 5.95 1.01 -10.86
CA GLY A 56 5.81 1.82 -12.05
C GLY A 56 5.48 1.03 -13.32
N GLY A 57 5.00 -0.22 -13.21
CA GLY A 57 4.48 -0.94 -14.38
C GLY A 57 4.41 -2.45 -14.24
N CYS A 58 5.52 -3.17 -14.39
CA CYS A 58 5.50 -4.63 -14.57
C CYS A 58 4.99 -5.43 -13.35
N ILE A 59 5.26 -4.96 -12.13
CA ILE A 59 4.76 -5.63 -10.92
C ILE A 59 3.25 -5.42 -10.78
N GLU A 60 2.78 -4.23 -11.12
CA GLU A 60 1.34 -3.93 -11.18
C GLU A 60 0.62 -4.87 -12.13
N ASP A 61 1.15 -5.09 -13.33
CA ASP A 61 0.57 -6.01 -14.32
C ASP A 61 0.53 -7.45 -13.81
N ASP A 62 1.57 -7.91 -13.11
CA ASP A 62 1.61 -9.24 -12.49
C ASP A 62 0.57 -9.38 -11.37
N LEU A 63 0.41 -8.34 -10.52
CA LEU A 63 -0.62 -8.33 -9.47
C LEU A 63 -2.03 -8.34 -10.06
N ILE A 64 -2.28 -7.58 -11.13
CA ILE A 64 -3.55 -7.60 -11.86
C ILE A 64 -3.81 -9.00 -12.41
N ALA A 65 -2.82 -9.61 -13.05
CA ALA A 65 -2.94 -10.95 -13.62
C ALA A 65 -3.25 -12.02 -12.57
N ARG A 66 -2.67 -11.90 -11.37
CA ARG A 66 -2.87 -12.86 -10.29
C ARG A 66 -4.19 -12.69 -9.54
N TYR A 67 -4.65 -11.46 -9.37
CA TYR A 67 -5.70 -11.13 -8.40
C TYR A 67 -6.96 -10.48 -8.98
N SER A 68 -7.00 -10.14 -10.26
CA SER A 68 -8.15 -9.44 -10.83
C SER A 68 -8.88 -10.19 -11.95
N HIS A 69 -8.48 -11.43 -12.30
CA HIS A 69 -9.22 -12.17 -13.33
C HIS A 69 -10.57 -12.67 -12.82
N ALA A 70 -11.62 -12.27 -13.50
CA ALA A 70 -13.01 -12.60 -13.19
C ALA A 70 -13.34 -14.12 -13.21
N SER A 71 -12.43 -14.94 -13.74
CA SER A 71 -12.57 -16.41 -13.75
C SER A 71 -12.13 -17.07 -12.44
N ASP A 72 -11.41 -16.34 -11.58
CA ASP A 72 -10.96 -16.86 -10.30
C ASP A 72 -11.57 -16.04 -9.16
N ALA A 73 -12.82 -16.42 -8.81
CA ALA A 73 -13.56 -15.82 -7.70
C ALA A 73 -12.80 -15.91 -6.36
N ASP A 74 -11.72 -16.67 -6.33
CA ASP A 74 -10.90 -16.95 -5.17
C ASP A 74 -9.63 -16.11 -5.10
N ALA A 75 -9.30 -15.36 -6.14
CA ALA A 75 -8.07 -14.60 -6.24
C ALA A 75 -7.93 -13.54 -5.13
N LEU A 76 -9.04 -12.91 -4.72
CA LEU A 76 -9.10 -11.96 -3.60
C LEU A 76 -9.92 -12.52 -2.44
N ARG A 77 -9.60 -13.73 -1.97
CA ARG A 77 -10.22 -14.30 -0.75
C ARG A 77 -9.78 -13.55 0.48
N ASP A 78 -10.68 -13.50 1.45
CA ASP A 78 -10.33 -13.06 2.80
C ASP A 78 -9.24 -13.97 3.37
N GLY A 79 -8.28 -13.38 4.04
CA GLY A 79 -7.18 -14.13 4.64
C GLY A 79 -6.14 -13.22 5.28
N ALA A 80 -5.18 -13.86 5.93
CA ALA A 80 -4.03 -13.17 6.49
C ALA A 80 -3.22 -12.48 5.39
N PRO A 81 -2.57 -11.35 5.70
CA PRO A 81 -1.65 -10.70 4.78
C PRO A 81 -0.54 -11.64 4.31
N ARG A 82 -0.04 -11.38 3.11
CA ARG A 82 1.05 -12.15 2.51
C ARG A 82 2.22 -11.23 2.16
N LEU A 83 3.43 -11.75 2.36
CA LEU A 83 4.63 -11.14 1.81
C LEU A 83 4.93 -11.74 0.44
N LEU A 84 5.18 -10.88 -0.54
CA LEU A 84 5.52 -11.27 -1.91
C LEU A 84 6.79 -10.56 -2.34
N ARG A 85 7.75 -11.32 -2.85
CA ARG A 85 9.03 -10.79 -3.34
C ARG A 85 9.10 -10.85 -4.85
N TYR A 86 9.70 -9.83 -5.44
CA TYR A 86 10.04 -9.73 -6.85
C TYR A 86 11.53 -9.46 -7.01
N GLY A 87 12.13 -9.99 -8.09
CA GLY A 87 13.52 -9.74 -8.42
C GLY A 87 14.52 -10.60 -7.65
N VAL A 88 14.13 -11.77 -7.18
CA VAL A 88 14.99 -12.70 -6.42
C VAL A 88 16.15 -13.22 -7.29
N SER A 89 15.95 -13.34 -8.61
CA SER A 89 16.99 -13.67 -9.59
C SER A 89 17.23 -12.48 -10.54
N ALA A 90 18.39 -12.48 -11.20
CA ALA A 90 18.71 -11.47 -12.21
C ALA A 90 17.70 -11.46 -13.37
N ASP A 91 17.25 -12.63 -13.81
CA ASP A 91 16.27 -12.77 -14.88
C ASP A 91 14.89 -12.25 -14.45
N GLU A 92 14.50 -12.53 -13.22
CA GLU A 92 13.26 -12.01 -12.65
C GLU A 92 13.33 -10.49 -12.46
N ALA A 93 14.44 -9.97 -11.94
CA ALA A 93 14.65 -8.54 -11.80
C ALA A 93 14.53 -7.81 -13.15
N HIS A 94 15.14 -8.38 -14.20
CA HIS A 94 15.04 -7.83 -15.55
C HIS A 94 13.59 -7.89 -16.08
N ARG A 95 12.90 -9.02 -15.89
CA ARG A 95 11.51 -9.20 -16.30
C ARG A 95 10.56 -8.18 -15.66
N PHE A 96 10.77 -7.84 -14.39
CA PHE A 96 9.94 -6.89 -13.65
C PHE A 96 10.45 -5.45 -13.67
N GLY A 97 11.40 -5.13 -14.55
CA GLY A 97 11.91 -3.78 -14.70
C GLY A 97 12.63 -3.25 -13.46
N LEU A 98 13.26 -4.15 -12.69
CA LEU A 98 14.11 -3.82 -11.55
C LEU A 98 15.56 -3.74 -12.04
N PRO A 99 16.06 -2.55 -12.41
CA PRO A 99 17.40 -2.40 -12.92
C PRO A 99 18.43 -2.79 -11.86
N CYS A 100 19.59 -3.28 -12.29
CA CYS A 100 20.70 -3.65 -11.41
C CYS A 100 20.44 -4.80 -10.43
N GLY A 101 19.48 -5.69 -10.72
CA GLY A 101 19.19 -6.85 -9.87
C GLY A 101 18.54 -6.50 -8.53
N GLY A 102 17.81 -5.39 -8.45
CA GLY A 102 17.08 -5.02 -7.25
C GLY A 102 16.00 -6.02 -6.87
N THR A 103 15.72 -6.12 -5.58
CA THR A 103 14.63 -6.94 -5.04
C THR A 103 13.64 -6.05 -4.31
N LEU A 104 12.37 -6.33 -4.48
CA LEU A 104 11.26 -5.62 -3.87
C LEU A 104 10.39 -6.61 -3.08
N GLU A 105 10.03 -6.26 -1.86
CA GLU A 105 9.10 -7.04 -1.03
C GLU A 105 7.85 -6.22 -0.75
N LEU A 106 6.69 -6.81 -1.02
CA LEU A 106 5.37 -6.24 -0.79
C LEU A 106 4.66 -6.96 0.35
N LEU A 107 3.95 -6.20 1.18
CA LEU A 107 2.87 -6.73 1.99
C LEU A 107 1.57 -6.61 1.20
N LEU A 108 0.85 -7.71 1.05
CA LEU A 108 -0.47 -7.78 0.43
C LEU A 108 -1.53 -7.97 1.50
N GLU A 109 -2.43 -7.02 1.63
CA GLU A 109 -3.59 -7.09 2.53
C GLU A 109 -4.85 -7.31 1.71
N PHE A 110 -5.56 -8.41 1.99
CA PHE A 110 -6.77 -8.80 1.25
C PHE A 110 -8.01 -8.25 1.94
N ASN A 111 -8.83 -7.54 1.21
CA ASN A 111 -10.11 -6.99 1.66
C ASN A 111 -10.02 -6.22 2.97
N PRO A 112 -9.20 -5.18 3.07
CA PRO A 112 -9.11 -4.37 4.29
C PRO A 112 -10.49 -3.90 4.75
N ASP A 113 -10.68 -3.78 6.06
CA ASP A 113 -11.96 -3.41 6.65
C ASP A 113 -12.44 -2.01 6.20
N ALA A 114 -13.67 -1.95 5.68
CA ALA A 114 -14.23 -0.72 5.13
C ALA A 114 -14.35 0.39 6.18
N ALA A 115 -14.78 0.06 7.41
CA ALA A 115 -14.96 1.05 8.47
C ALA A 115 -13.61 1.61 8.93
N ALA A 116 -12.60 0.76 9.07
CA ALA A 116 -11.24 1.19 9.42
C ALA A 116 -10.63 2.09 8.34
N LEU A 117 -10.83 1.77 7.05
CA LEU A 117 -10.39 2.62 5.95
C LEU A 117 -11.10 3.96 5.92
N GLN A 118 -12.40 3.99 6.15
CA GLN A 118 -13.16 5.25 6.22
C GLN A 118 -12.67 6.14 7.36
N GLN A 119 -12.41 5.56 8.53
CA GLN A 119 -11.84 6.30 9.66
C GLN A 119 -10.46 6.85 9.34
N LEU A 120 -9.60 6.07 8.68
CA LEU A 120 -8.29 6.51 8.24
C LEU A 120 -8.39 7.70 7.29
N VAL A 121 -9.21 7.59 6.25
CA VAL A 121 -9.42 8.66 5.26
C VAL A 121 -9.98 9.93 5.94
N GLN A 122 -10.92 9.78 6.87
CA GLN A 122 -11.47 10.92 7.62
C GLN A 122 -10.36 11.65 8.39
N TRP A 123 -9.52 10.96 9.12
CA TRP A 123 -8.42 11.60 9.84
C TRP A 123 -7.41 12.28 8.92
N LEU A 124 -7.13 11.66 7.77
CA LEU A 124 -6.25 12.26 6.77
C LEU A 124 -6.85 13.52 6.14
N ASP A 125 -8.16 13.54 5.89
CA ASP A 125 -8.89 14.72 5.40
C ASP A 125 -8.90 15.87 6.42
N GLU A 126 -8.88 15.53 7.71
CA GLU A 126 -8.72 16.49 8.80
C GLU A 126 -7.26 16.99 8.95
N GLY A 127 -6.34 16.53 8.10
CA GLY A 127 -4.93 16.91 8.13
C GLY A 127 -4.14 16.25 9.25
N ARG A 128 -4.63 15.15 9.80
CA ARG A 128 -3.94 14.40 10.85
C ARG A 128 -2.92 13.45 10.26
N MET A 129 -1.86 13.20 11.00
CA MET A 129 -0.93 12.09 10.77
C MET A 129 -1.47 10.84 11.46
N VAL A 130 -1.46 9.72 10.76
CA VAL A 130 -1.95 8.44 11.30
C VAL A 130 -0.88 7.36 11.17
N ARG A 131 -0.59 6.69 12.27
CA ARG A 131 0.21 5.46 12.30
C ARG A 131 -0.72 4.27 12.16
N ARG A 132 -0.56 3.48 11.10
CA ARG A 132 -1.33 2.28 10.83
C ARG A 132 -0.43 1.05 10.96
N THR A 133 -0.80 0.15 11.85
CA THR A 133 -0.05 -1.08 12.15
C THR A 133 -0.90 -2.29 11.76
N VAL A 134 -0.30 -3.20 11.02
CA VAL A 134 -0.93 -4.45 10.56
C VAL A 134 -0.19 -5.63 11.16
N ASP A 135 -0.92 -6.51 11.85
CA ASP A 135 -0.40 -7.81 12.28
C ASP A 135 -0.34 -8.76 11.07
N LYS A 136 0.83 -9.30 10.78
CA LYS A 136 1.06 -10.14 9.59
C LYS A 136 0.44 -11.53 9.68
N ALA A 137 0.20 -12.03 10.88
CA ALA A 137 -0.38 -13.36 11.09
C ALA A 137 -1.90 -13.33 11.00
N THR A 138 -2.53 -12.27 11.52
CA THR A 138 -3.98 -12.16 11.65
C THR A 138 -4.64 -11.18 10.70
N GLY A 139 -3.88 -10.19 10.19
CA GLY A 139 -4.42 -9.09 9.43
C GLY A 139 -5.13 -8.02 10.28
N GLN A 140 -5.07 -8.13 11.60
CA GLN A 140 -5.61 -7.10 12.48
C GLN A 140 -4.89 -5.77 12.28
N VAL A 141 -5.66 -4.69 12.24
CA VAL A 141 -5.18 -3.34 12.02
C VAL A 141 -5.44 -2.49 13.24
N VAL A 142 -4.42 -1.76 13.68
CA VAL A 142 -4.51 -0.71 14.69
C VAL A 142 -4.14 0.61 14.04
N GLN A 143 -4.95 1.64 14.25
CA GLN A 143 -4.73 2.98 13.72
C GLN A 143 -4.71 3.98 14.86
N GLN A 144 -3.70 4.84 14.87
CA GLN A 144 -3.51 5.86 15.89
C GLN A 144 -3.12 7.17 15.25
N VAL A 145 -3.74 8.26 15.70
CA VAL A 145 -3.28 9.61 15.35
C VAL A 145 -1.92 9.84 16.01
N SER A 146 -0.96 10.34 15.24
CA SER A 146 0.38 10.66 15.71
C SER A 146 0.73 12.12 15.43
N ASP A 147 1.73 12.64 16.13
CA ASP A 147 2.15 14.03 15.99
C ASP A 147 3.24 14.24 14.92
N ALA A 148 3.91 13.14 14.54
CA ALA A 148 5.00 13.17 13.58
C ALA A 148 5.02 11.92 12.70
N PRO A 149 5.55 12.03 11.46
CA PRO A 149 5.79 10.87 10.63
C PRO A 149 6.90 10.01 11.22
N GLU A 150 6.68 8.70 11.18
CA GLU A 150 7.68 7.71 11.57
C GLU A 150 8.03 6.85 10.36
N PRO A 151 9.29 6.40 10.22
CA PRO A 151 9.66 5.46 9.18
C PRO A 151 8.81 4.19 9.24
N LEU A 152 8.62 3.55 8.10
CA LEU A 152 7.98 2.24 8.05
C LEU A 152 8.78 1.24 8.90
N VAL A 153 8.10 0.52 9.77
CA VAL A 153 8.64 -0.60 10.54
C VAL A 153 8.08 -1.90 9.95
N HIS A 154 8.99 -2.82 9.64
CA HIS A 154 8.66 -4.17 9.21
C HIS A 154 9.51 -5.16 10.01
N ASP A 155 8.90 -5.82 10.96
CA ASP A 155 9.53 -6.83 11.81
C ASP A 155 8.90 -8.23 11.63
N GLY A 156 9.20 -9.17 12.54
CA GLY A 156 8.68 -10.54 12.48
C GLY A 156 7.16 -10.64 12.62
N GLN A 157 6.51 -9.67 13.25
CA GLN A 157 5.08 -9.72 13.60
C GLN A 157 4.23 -8.73 12.83
N GLN A 158 4.73 -7.53 12.56
CA GLN A 158 3.91 -6.42 12.09
C GLN A 158 4.58 -5.57 11.02
N VAL A 159 3.75 -4.85 10.30
CA VAL A 159 4.14 -3.71 9.46
C VAL A 159 3.42 -2.47 9.96
N ALA A 160 4.16 -1.42 10.27
CA ALA A 160 3.60 -0.14 10.66
C ALA A 160 4.05 0.95 9.69
N ASN A 161 3.09 1.68 9.11
CA ASN A 161 3.32 2.77 8.17
C ASN A 161 2.63 4.05 8.65
N SER A 162 3.19 5.20 8.31
CA SER A 162 2.61 6.49 8.61
C SER A 162 2.00 7.11 7.36
N PHE A 163 0.81 7.69 7.52
CA PHE A 163 0.10 8.42 6.46
C PHE A 163 -0.24 9.82 6.96
N GLY A 164 -0.22 10.78 6.06
CA GLY A 164 -0.58 12.16 6.37
C GLY A 164 0.39 13.17 5.77
N PRO A 165 0.29 14.44 6.17
CA PRO A 165 1.16 15.50 5.67
C PRO A 165 2.61 15.27 6.16
N GLU A 166 3.52 15.04 5.23
CA GLU A 166 4.94 14.86 5.54
C GLU A 166 5.63 16.18 5.91
N TYR A 167 5.12 17.30 5.37
CA TYR A 167 5.70 18.65 5.59
C TYR A 167 4.58 19.65 5.87
N ARG A 168 4.72 20.39 6.98
CA ARG A 168 3.96 21.62 7.21
C ARG A 168 4.88 22.79 6.92
N MET A 169 4.65 23.49 5.81
CA MET A 169 5.38 24.72 5.50
C MET A 169 4.60 25.90 6.05
N LEU A 170 5.17 26.61 7.02
CA LEU A 170 4.71 27.93 7.45
C LEU A 170 5.39 28.97 6.57
N LEU A 171 4.68 29.54 5.62
CA LEU A 171 5.12 30.71 4.87
C LEU A 171 4.89 31.93 5.74
N ILE A 172 5.96 32.44 6.35
CA ILE A 172 5.94 33.76 6.96
C ILE A 172 6.24 34.76 5.85
N GLY A 173 5.21 35.49 5.41
CA GLY A 173 5.37 36.53 4.43
C GLY A 173 6.22 37.66 5.01
N ALA A 174 7.33 38.00 4.36
CA ALA A 174 7.97 39.27 4.54
C ALA A 174 7.13 40.30 3.80
N GLY A 175 6.48 41.22 4.54
CA GLY A 175 5.84 42.39 3.99
C GLY A 175 6.82 43.42 3.50
#